data_2456827cad41d2fbcc3dab400c7d3f48
#
_entry.id   2456827cad41d2fbcc3dab400c7d3f48
#
_cell.length_a   1.000
_cell.length_b   1.000
_cell.length_c   1.000
_cell.angle_alpha   90.00
_cell.angle_beta   90.00
_cell.angle_gamma   90.00
#
_symmetry.space_group_name_H-M   'P 1'
#
loop_
_entity.id
_entity.type
_entity.pdbx_description
1 polymer ?
#
loop_
_entity_poly.entity_id
_entity_poly.type
_entity_poly.pdbx_seq_one_letter_code
_entity_poly.pdbx_strand_id
1 'polypeptide(L)'
;ILNKINSFHSKDKNRRKYRVIFTPPYTLLETYAKYFRNKRISIGSQNCYQKDLYSSNTAAVSPFMIRAVGAKYTLIGHSDNRSEGDTNDMLKDKVKFALKNNLKVVFCIGENKKDKKNNRTFSVLKNQITKVLEKKFNRNNIIVAYEPVWSIGTGKIPTKKELEKTTMHIKKVLKHLFKTKSPAVLYGGSVDGSNVEMFKDIREIDGFLI
;
A
#
# COMPACT_ATOMS: atom_id res chain seq x y z
N ILE A 1 -19.37 -4.04 -13.35
CA ILE A 1 -17.97 -4.18 -12.89
C ILE A 1 -17.90 -5.14 -11.69
N LEU A 2 -18.64 -4.90 -10.58
CA LEU A 2 -18.59 -5.73 -9.36
C LEU A 2 -18.83 -7.22 -9.60
N ASN A 3 -19.85 -7.56 -10.38
CA ASN A 3 -20.18 -8.93 -10.73
C ASN A 3 -19.06 -9.61 -11.54
N LYS A 4 -18.42 -8.87 -12.47
CA LYS A 4 -17.28 -9.40 -13.25
C LYS A 4 -16.09 -9.71 -12.34
N ILE A 5 -15.71 -8.79 -11.45
CA ILE A 5 -14.60 -8.98 -10.50
C ILE A 5 -14.87 -10.18 -9.60
N ASN A 6 -16.08 -10.25 -9.03
CA ASN A 6 -16.46 -11.36 -8.15
C ASN A 6 -16.50 -12.70 -8.89
N SER A 7 -17.08 -12.75 -10.10
CA SER A 7 -17.16 -13.96 -10.91
C SER A 7 -15.76 -14.45 -11.30
N PHE A 8 -14.89 -13.56 -11.76
CA PHE A 8 -13.51 -13.91 -12.09
C PHE A 8 -12.77 -14.51 -10.89
N HIS A 9 -12.78 -13.79 -9.76
CA HIS A 9 -12.11 -14.26 -8.55
C HIS A 9 -12.71 -15.55 -7.99
N SER A 10 -14.05 -15.72 -8.00
CA SER A 10 -14.70 -16.91 -7.47
C SER A 10 -14.41 -18.18 -8.27
N LYS A 11 -14.19 -18.05 -9.58
CA LYS A 11 -13.85 -19.15 -10.49
C LYS A 11 -12.38 -19.56 -10.44
N ASP A 12 -11.49 -18.69 -9.93
CA ASP A 12 -10.08 -19.02 -9.85
C ASP A 12 -9.80 -20.12 -8.83
N LYS A 13 -9.24 -21.22 -9.30
CA LYS A 13 -8.86 -22.39 -8.46
C LYS A 13 -7.80 -22.00 -7.41
N ASN A 14 -6.96 -21.00 -7.69
CA ASN A 14 -5.90 -20.53 -6.82
C ASN A 14 -6.34 -19.42 -5.83
N ARG A 15 -7.61 -18.99 -5.84
CA ARG A 15 -8.13 -17.87 -5.00
C ARG A 15 -7.86 -18.02 -3.49
N ARG A 16 -7.50 -19.20 -3.01
CA ARG A 16 -7.13 -19.44 -1.60
C ARG A 16 -5.66 -19.14 -1.32
N LYS A 17 -4.81 -19.09 -2.35
CA LYS A 17 -3.36 -18.89 -2.24
C LYS A 17 -2.97 -17.41 -2.18
N TYR A 18 -3.87 -16.49 -2.56
CA TYR A 18 -3.62 -15.05 -2.58
C TYR A 18 -4.79 -14.26 -1.98
N ARG A 19 -4.55 -13.00 -1.70
CA ARG A 19 -5.54 -12.04 -1.20
C ARG A 19 -5.70 -10.93 -2.21
N VAL A 20 -6.93 -10.56 -2.50
CA VAL A 20 -7.27 -9.38 -3.31
C VAL A 20 -7.76 -8.27 -2.38
N ILE A 21 -7.15 -7.10 -2.52
CA ILE A 21 -7.60 -5.85 -1.90
C ILE A 21 -7.97 -4.93 -3.04
N PHE A 22 -9.20 -4.44 -3.07
CA PHE A 22 -9.67 -3.51 -4.07
C PHE A 22 -9.94 -2.16 -3.44
N THR A 23 -9.37 -1.09 -4.01
CA THR A 23 -9.41 0.27 -3.46
C THR A 23 -10.17 1.22 -4.42
N PRO A 24 -11.52 1.25 -4.35
CA PRO A 24 -12.31 2.15 -5.17
C PRO A 24 -12.19 3.61 -4.68
N PRO A 25 -12.60 4.59 -5.51
CA PRO A 25 -12.78 5.97 -5.06
C PRO A 25 -13.72 6.06 -3.86
N TYR A 26 -13.58 7.10 -3.04
CA TYR A 26 -14.42 7.30 -1.84
C TYR A 26 -15.93 7.25 -2.13
N THR A 27 -16.36 7.81 -3.25
CA THR A 27 -17.77 7.84 -3.69
C THR A 27 -18.39 6.45 -3.89
N LEU A 28 -17.55 5.42 -4.09
CA LEU A 28 -17.98 4.03 -4.30
C LEU A 28 -17.63 3.11 -3.14
N LEU A 29 -16.93 3.62 -2.13
CA LEU A 29 -16.34 2.80 -1.06
C LEU A 29 -17.40 1.99 -0.30
N GLU A 30 -18.49 2.64 0.13
CA GLU A 30 -19.56 1.96 0.85
C GLU A 30 -20.27 0.90 0.01
N THR A 31 -20.59 1.22 -1.23
CA THR A 31 -21.24 0.29 -2.18
C THR A 31 -20.41 -0.97 -2.37
N TYR A 32 -19.09 -0.81 -2.58
CA TYR A 32 -18.17 -1.94 -2.74
C TYR A 32 -17.98 -2.71 -1.44
N ALA A 33 -17.87 -2.03 -0.31
CA ALA A 33 -17.71 -2.68 0.99
C ALA A 33 -18.95 -3.52 1.35
N LYS A 34 -20.15 -3.02 1.11
CA LYS A 34 -21.41 -3.77 1.29
C LYS A 34 -21.48 -5.00 0.36
N TYR A 35 -21.15 -4.82 -0.93
CA TYR A 35 -21.20 -5.90 -1.91
C TYR A 35 -20.21 -7.03 -1.60
N PHE A 36 -19.00 -6.72 -1.10
CA PHE A 36 -17.95 -7.70 -0.81
C PHE A 36 -17.91 -8.17 0.64
N ARG A 37 -18.83 -7.76 1.51
CA ARG A 37 -18.82 -8.05 2.96
C ARG A 37 -18.55 -9.50 3.31
N ASN A 38 -19.19 -10.45 2.63
CA ASN A 38 -19.08 -11.88 2.87
C ASN A 38 -18.28 -12.62 1.77
N LYS A 39 -17.46 -11.89 1.02
CA LYS A 39 -16.66 -12.42 -0.08
C LYS A 39 -15.18 -12.36 0.26
N ARG A 40 -14.35 -13.04 -0.53
CA ARG A 40 -12.91 -13.12 -0.29
C ARG A 40 -12.13 -11.87 -0.72
N ILE A 41 -12.76 -10.94 -1.40
CA ILE A 41 -12.16 -9.66 -1.79
C ILE A 41 -12.33 -8.69 -0.62
N SER A 42 -11.23 -8.07 -0.21
CA SER A 42 -11.23 -7.01 0.80
C SER A 42 -11.31 -5.65 0.14
N ILE A 43 -11.96 -4.70 0.82
CA ILE A 43 -12.09 -3.32 0.34
C ILE A 43 -11.22 -2.40 1.17
N GLY A 44 -10.57 -1.45 0.51
CA GLY A 44 -9.78 -0.39 1.11
C GLY A 44 -10.07 0.97 0.48
N SER A 45 -9.71 2.04 1.17
CA SER A 45 -9.70 3.40 0.62
C SER A 45 -8.37 3.75 -0.02
N GLN A 46 -8.38 4.72 -0.93
CA GLN A 46 -7.17 5.20 -1.62
C GLN A 46 -6.34 6.17 -0.76
N ASN A 47 -6.90 6.71 0.33
CA ASN A 47 -6.24 7.56 1.33
C ASN A 47 -7.08 7.60 2.60
N CYS A 48 -6.60 8.28 3.65
CA CYS A 48 -7.39 8.71 4.81
C CYS A 48 -6.85 10.03 5.36
N TYR A 49 -7.67 10.69 6.17
CA TYR A 49 -7.25 11.91 6.86
C TYR A 49 -6.35 11.60 8.06
N GLN A 50 -5.47 12.54 8.43
CA GLN A 50 -4.49 12.39 9.52
C GLN A 50 -5.01 12.65 10.94
N LYS A 51 -6.32 12.75 11.13
CA LYS A 51 -6.96 12.91 12.44
C LYS A 51 -8.00 11.84 12.69
N ASP A 52 -8.33 11.65 13.98
CA ASP A 52 -9.35 10.68 14.41
C ASP A 52 -10.77 11.25 14.24
N LEU A 53 -11.73 10.50 14.63
CA LEU A 53 -13.18 10.51 14.62
C LEU A 53 -13.91 11.76 14.11
N TYR A 54 -13.92 12.81 14.85
CA TYR A 54 -14.78 13.99 14.66
C TYR A 54 -13.93 15.23 14.50
N SER A 55 -13.11 15.28 13.46
CA SER A 55 -12.45 16.53 13.15
C SER A 55 -13.43 17.43 12.38
N SER A 56 -13.53 18.70 12.78
CA SER A 56 -14.31 19.74 12.09
C SER A 56 -13.73 20.11 10.71
N ASN A 57 -13.07 19.16 10.03
CA ASN A 57 -12.47 19.42 8.72
C ASN A 57 -13.44 19.02 7.61
N THR A 58 -13.99 20.00 6.96
CA THR A 58 -14.87 19.83 5.80
C THR A 58 -14.17 19.01 4.70
N ALA A 59 -14.89 18.08 4.09
CA ALA A 59 -14.43 17.14 3.05
C ALA A 59 -13.39 16.10 3.48
N ALA A 60 -12.88 16.13 4.71
CA ALA A 60 -11.93 15.13 5.19
C ALA A 60 -12.63 13.79 5.50
N VAL A 61 -12.07 12.69 4.99
CA VAL A 61 -12.57 11.33 5.26
C VAL A 61 -11.66 10.65 6.29
N SER A 62 -12.15 10.54 7.52
CA SER A 62 -11.36 9.96 8.63
C SER A 62 -11.24 8.44 8.54
N PRO A 63 -10.23 7.83 9.18
CA PRO A 63 -10.11 6.38 9.30
C PRO A 63 -11.35 5.73 9.93
N PHE A 64 -12.00 6.41 10.88
CA PHE A 64 -13.25 5.95 11.47
C PHE A 64 -14.38 5.84 10.43
N MET A 65 -14.60 6.88 9.60
CA MET A 65 -15.61 6.86 8.55
C MET A 65 -15.35 5.72 7.54
N ILE A 66 -14.09 5.53 7.15
CA ILE A 66 -13.68 4.45 6.25
C ILE A 66 -14.00 3.09 6.86
N ARG A 67 -13.73 2.91 8.15
CA ARG A 67 -14.02 1.65 8.85
C ARG A 67 -15.52 1.44 9.02
N ALA A 68 -16.28 2.49 9.32
CA ALA A 68 -17.73 2.45 9.53
C ALA A 68 -18.50 1.95 8.30
N VAL A 69 -18.08 2.34 7.09
CA VAL A 69 -18.69 1.84 5.84
C VAL A 69 -18.26 0.40 5.48
N GLY A 70 -17.40 -0.23 6.29
CA GLY A 70 -17.02 -1.64 6.15
C GLY A 70 -15.71 -1.90 5.40
N ALA A 71 -14.97 -0.87 5.02
CA ALA A 71 -13.62 -1.03 4.49
C ALA A 71 -12.66 -1.59 5.56
N LYS A 72 -11.67 -2.37 5.12
CA LYS A 72 -10.70 -3.04 6.00
C LYS A 72 -9.27 -2.54 5.80
N TYR A 73 -9.01 -1.82 4.73
CA TYR A 73 -7.68 -1.32 4.35
C TYR A 73 -7.74 0.16 3.99
N THR A 74 -6.58 0.81 4.01
CA THR A 74 -6.36 2.14 3.44
C THR A 74 -4.97 2.21 2.84
N LEU A 75 -4.83 2.84 1.66
CA LEU A 75 -3.55 3.26 1.13
C LEU A 75 -3.10 4.51 1.87
N ILE A 76 -1.81 4.63 2.14
CA ILE A 76 -1.22 5.82 2.79
C ILE A 76 0.14 6.09 2.15
N GLY A 77 0.38 7.35 1.77
CA GLY A 77 1.67 7.81 1.26
C GLY A 77 1.93 7.50 -0.21
N HIS A 78 0.87 7.28 -1.01
CA HIS A 78 0.98 7.20 -2.46
C HIS A 78 1.67 8.46 -3.03
N SER A 79 2.37 8.32 -4.15
CA SER A 79 3.13 9.42 -4.76
C SER A 79 2.29 10.65 -5.05
N ASP A 80 1.03 10.48 -5.50
CA ASP A 80 0.12 11.59 -5.76
C ASP A 80 -0.14 12.41 -4.49
N ASN A 81 -0.51 11.73 -3.38
CA ASN A 81 -0.78 12.44 -2.12
C ASN A 81 0.47 13.11 -1.54
N ARG A 82 1.66 12.51 -1.74
CA ARG A 82 2.93 13.16 -1.37
C ARG A 82 3.21 14.40 -2.22
N SER A 83 2.90 14.37 -3.50
CA SER A 83 3.03 15.54 -4.39
C SER A 83 2.05 16.66 -4.05
N GLU A 84 0.88 16.30 -3.50
CA GLU A 84 -0.15 17.21 -3.00
C GLU A 84 0.11 17.74 -1.58
N GLY A 85 1.22 17.36 -0.93
CA GLY A 85 1.65 17.92 0.34
C GLY A 85 1.66 16.98 1.54
N ASP A 86 1.43 15.68 1.37
CA ASP A 86 1.57 14.72 2.47
C ASP A 86 3.01 14.65 2.97
N THR A 87 3.26 15.19 4.17
CA THR A 87 4.56 15.10 4.86
C THR A 87 4.70 13.78 5.63
N ASN A 88 5.92 13.41 5.99
CA ASN A 88 6.15 12.20 6.81
C ASN A 88 5.42 12.26 8.17
N ASP A 89 5.29 13.45 8.78
CA ASP A 89 4.58 13.60 10.04
C ASP A 89 3.06 13.39 9.84
N MET A 90 2.48 13.95 8.80
CA MET A 90 1.09 13.69 8.42
C MET A 90 0.85 12.21 8.14
N LEU A 91 1.76 11.55 7.40
CA LEU A 91 1.66 10.13 7.10
C LEU A 91 1.79 9.25 8.35
N LYS A 92 2.65 9.63 9.29
CA LYS A 92 2.76 8.97 10.59
C LYS A 92 1.44 9.01 11.35
N ASP A 93 0.77 10.17 11.40
CA ASP A 93 -0.54 10.31 12.03
C ASP A 93 -1.62 9.52 11.27
N LYS A 94 -1.64 9.56 9.93
CA LYS A 94 -2.54 8.72 9.13
C LYS A 94 -2.41 7.24 9.48
N VAL A 95 -1.18 6.71 9.54
CA VAL A 95 -0.92 5.31 9.92
C VAL A 95 -1.40 5.02 11.33
N LYS A 96 -1.06 5.87 12.29
CA LYS A 96 -1.47 5.73 13.71
C LYS A 96 -2.99 5.66 13.85
N PHE A 97 -3.72 6.60 13.24
CA PHE A 97 -5.18 6.64 13.36
C PHE A 97 -5.88 5.56 12.54
N ALA A 98 -5.33 5.15 11.39
CA ALA A 98 -5.84 4.01 10.64
C ALA A 98 -5.76 2.71 11.47
N LEU A 99 -4.60 2.43 12.07
CA LEU A 99 -4.40 1.26 12.93
C LEU A 99 -5.28 1.30 14.19
N LYS A 100 -5.44 2.47 14.81
CA LYS A 100 -6.34 2.68 15.97
C LYS A 100 -7.79 2.35 15.64
N ASN A 101 -8.23 2.64 14.42
CA ASN A 101 -9.58 2.33 13.93
C ASN A 101 -9.70 0.93 13.28
N ASN A 102 -8.76 0.02 13.58
CA ASN A 102 -8.77 -1.35 13.06
C ASN A 102 -8.75 -1.47 11.52
N LEU A 103 -8.17 -0.47 10.85
CA LEU A 103 -7.80 -0.58 9.45
C LEU A 103 -6.42 -1.22 9.32
N LYS A 104 -6.22 -1.98 8.26
CA LYS A 104 -4.90 -2.38 7.80
C LYS A 104 -4.37 -1.34 6.83
N VAL A 105 -3.08 -1.07 6.90
CA VAL A 105 -2.42 -0.03 6.11
C VAL A 105 -1.62 -0.66 4.99
N VAL A 106 -1.79 -0.14 3.77
CA VAL A 106 -0.85 -0.33 2.66
C VAL A 106 -0.06 0.96 2.54
N PHE A 107 1.18 0.94 3.07
CA PHE A 107 2.05 2.10 3.12
C PHE A 107 2.93 2.17 1.88
N CYS A 108 2.70 3.18 1.03
CA CYS A 108 3.42 3.42 -0.21
C CYS A 108 4.72 4.19 0.04
N ILE A 109 5.80 3.68 -0.52
CA ILE A 109 7.12 4.28 -0.50
C ILE A 109 7.76 4.20 -1.89
N GLY A 110 8.59 5.18 -2.22
CA GLY A 110 9.30 5.20 -3.49
C GLY A 110 10.16 6.42 -3.64
N GLU A 111 11.25 6.28 -4.40
CA GLU A 111 12.14 7.38 -4.75
C GLU A 111 11.74 8.00 -6.10
N ASN A 112 12.02 9.28 -6.25
CA ASN A 112 11.84 9.98 -7.52
C ASN A 112 13.05 9.77 -8.47
N LYS A 113 12.92 10.27 -9.70
CA LYS A 113 13.96 10.13 -10.74
C LYS A 113 15.30 10.81 -10.34
N LYS A 114 15.23 11.95 -9.65
CA LYS A 114 16.42 12.67 -9.17
C LYS A 114 17.15 11.87 -8.11
N ASP A 115 16.42 11.28 -7.18
CA ASP A 115 17.01 10.45 -6.11
C ASP A 115 17.66 9.20 -6.69
N LYS A 116 17.01 8.53 -7.66
CA LYS A 116 17.60 7.39 -8.36
C LYS A 116 18.89 7.75 -9.08
N LYS A 117 18.91 8.85 -9.85
CA LYS A 117 20.11 9.31 -10.55
C LYS A 117 21.28 9.61 -9.60
N ASN A 118 20.97 10.10 -8.40
CA ASN A 118 21.96 10.43 -7.37
C ASN A 118 22.30 9.26 -6.45
N ASN A 119 21.93 8.02 -6.80
CA ASN A 119 22.15 6.79 -6.00
C ASN A 119 21.59 6.89 -4.57
N ARG A 120 20.50 7.65 -4.36
CA ARG A 120 19.87 7.87 -3.05
C ARG A 120 18.67 6.96 -2.76
N THR A 121 18.33 6.02 -3.64
CA THR A 121 17.18 5.12 -3.49
C THR A 121 17.11 4.53 -2.08
N PHE A 122 18.16 3.87 -1.60
CA PHE A 122 18.14 3.19 -0.30
C PHE A 122 18.00 4.15 0.89
N SER A 123 18.64 5.30 0.85
CA SER A 123 18.53 6.31 1.92
C SER A 123 17.13 6.92 1.97
N VAL A 124 16.53 7.21 0.81
CA VAL A 124 15.16 7.73 0.71
C VAL A 124 14.15 6.72 1.26
N LEU A 125 14.21 5.46 0.81
CA LEU A 125 13.29 4.41 1.27
C LEU A 125 13.44 4.15 2.77
N LYS A 126 14.68 4.06 3.28
CA LYS A 126 14.94 3.95 4.72
C LYS A 126 14.31 5.12 5.48
N ASN A 127 14.50 6.36 5.00
CA ASN A 127 13.95 7.54 5.65
C ASN A 127 12.41 7.50 5.68
N GLN A 128 11.75 7.23 4.54
CA GLN A 128 10.31 7.13 4.47
C GLN A 128 9.76 6.09 5.46
N ILE A 129 10.38 4.91 5.56
CA ILE A 129 9.99 3.86 6.51
C ILE A 129 10.17 4.32 7.95
N THR A 130 11.37 4.78 8.32
CA THR A 130 11.72 5.03 9.72
C THR A 130 11.12 6.32 10.29
N LYS A 131 10.72 7.26 9.45
CA LYS A 131 10.03 8.49 9.87
C LYS A 131 8.53 8.27 10.08
N VAL A 132 7.93 7.30 9.38
CA VAL A 132 6.47 7.07 9.40
C VAL A 132 6.08 5.88 10.27
N LEU A 133 6.78 4.75 10.13
CA LEU A 133 6.45 3.53 10.87
C LEU A 133 7.17 3.48 12.23
N GLU A 134 6.47 3.04 13.27
CA GLU A 134 7.00 2.89 14.62
C GLU A 134 7.03 1.41 15.05
N LYS A 135 8.03 1.06 15.86
CA LYS A 135 8.20 -0.29 16.40
C LYS A 135 6.95 -0.82 17.12
N LYS A 136 6.18 0.07 17.78
CA LYS A 136 4.97 -0.30 18.53
C LYS A 136 3.77 -0.65 17.64
N PHE A 137 3.80 -0.34 16.33
CA PHE A 137 2.72 -0.69 15.42
C PHE A 137 2.67 -2.20 15.18
N ASN A 138 1.45 -2.76 15.14
CA ASN A 138 1.28 -4.16 14.80
C ASN A 138 1.62 -4.40 13.33
N ARG A 139 2.78 -4.99 13.07
CA ARG A 139 3.28 -5.28 11.72
C ARG A 139 2.33 -6.13 10.86
N ASN A 140 1.48 -6.96 11.50
CA ASN A 140 0.52 -7.80 10.79
C ASN A 140 -0.63 -6.99 10.16
N ASN A 141 -0.78 -5.74 10.57
CA ASN A 141 -1.74 -4.79 10.02
C ASN A 141 -1.09 -3.80 9.03
N ILE A 142 0.18 -4.02 8.67
CA ILE A 142 0.93 -3.17 7.74
C ILE A 142 1.38 -4.02 6.56
N ILE A 143 1.22 -3.48 5.38
CA ILE A 143 1.79 -3.92 4.11
C ILE A 143 2.59 -2.73 3.60
N VAL A 144 3.76 -2.94 3.03
CA VAL A 144 4.54 -1.87 2.39
C VAL A 144 4.51 -2.07 0.88
N ALA A 145 4.14 -1.03 0.14
CA ALA A 145 4.15 -1.04 -1.33
C ALA A 145 5.33 -0.18 -1.82
N TYR A 146 6.23 -0.79 -2.57
CA TYR A 146 7.33 -0.09 -3.21
C TYR A 146 6.92 0.34 -4.61
N GLU A 147 6.82 1.65 -4.80
CA GLU A 147 6.40 2.30 -6.03
C GLU A 147 7.50 3.28 -6.49
N PRO A 148 8.49 2.83 -7.27
CA PRO A 148 9.48 3.77 -7.81
C PRO A 148 8.75 4.83 -8.65
N VAL A 149 8.69 6.07 -8.14
CA VAL A 149 7.85 7.16 -8.72
C VAL A 149 8.18 7.42 -10.19
N TRP A 150 9.45 7.21 -10.57
CA TRP A 150 9.91 7.35 -11.96
C TRP A 150 9.40 6.25 -12.90
N SER A 151 8.83 5.17 -12.35
CA SER A 151 8.29 4.02 -13.08
C SER A 151 6.76 4.12 -13.30
N ILE A 152 6.05 4.81 -12.42
CA ILE A 152 4.59 4.89 -12.44
C ILE A 152 4.13 5.55 -13.76
N GLY A 153 3.25 4.85 -14.51
CA GLY A 153 2.65 5.37 -15.74
C GLY A 153 3.62 5.61 -16.91
N THR A 154 4.91 5.29 -16.76
CA THR A 154 5.92 5.56 -17.79
C THR A 154 6.24 4.33 -18.67
N GLY A 155 5.74 3.16 -18.32
CA GLY A 155 6.13 1.89 -18.93
C GLY A 155 7.58 1.44 -18.63
N LYS A 156 8.35 2.26 -17.89
CA LYS A 156 9.72 1.91 -17.48
C LYS A 156 9.65 1.09 -16.19
N ILE A 157 10.34 -0.02 -16.18
CA ILE A 157 10.43 -0.91 -15.02
C ILE A 157 11.89 -1.05 -14.58
N PRO A 158 12.17 -1.22 -13.29
CA PRO A 158 13.51 -1.58 -12.83
C PRO A 158 13.88 -2.97 -13.37
N THR A 159 15.17 -3.20 -13.57
CA THR A 159 15.65 -4.55 -13.87
C THR A 159 15.35 -5.48 -12.69
N LYS A 160 15.23 -6.79 -12.97
CA LYS A 160 15.04 -7.82 -11.92
C LYS A 160 16.05 -7.68 -10.78
N LYS A 161 17.34 -7.52 -11.13
CA LYS A 161 18.43 -7.36 -10.16
C LYS A 161 18.32 -6.08 -9.29
N GLU A 162 17.89 -4.96 -9.90
CA GLU A 162 17.64 -3.72 -9.15
C GLU A 162 16.48 -3.89 -8.18
N LEU A 163 15.40 -4.52 -8.65
CA LEU A 163 14.20 -4.74 -7.84
C LEU A 163 14.48 -5.69 -6.69
N GLU A 164 15.19 -6.80 -6.91
CA GLU A 164 15.66 -7.72 -5.87
C GLU A 164 16.47 -6.98 -4.78
N LYS A 165 17.49 -6.22 -5.18
CA LYS A 165 18.32 -5.44 -4.24
C LYS A 165 17.48 -4.45 -3.43
N THR A 166 16.53 -3.77 -4.09
CA THR A 166 15.72 -2.74 -3.43
C THR A 166 14.73 -3.37 -2.45
N THR A 167 14.04 -4.44 -2.83
CA THR A 167 13.09 -5.13 -1.96
C THR A 167 13.79 -5.84 -0.79
N MET A 168 14.98 -6.41 -1.01
CA MET A 168 15.84 -6.92 0.08
C MET A 168 16.20 -5.81 1.08
N HIS A 169 16.59 -4.62 0.59
CA HIS A 169 16.89 -3.47 1.44
C HIS A 169 15.67 -3.05 2.27
N ILE A 170 14.50 -2.94 1.64
CA ILE A 170 13.23 -2.60 2.32
C ILE A 170 12.94 -3.62 3.43
N LYS A 171 12.97 -4.92 3.12
CA LYS A 171 12.74 -5.99 4.13
C LYS A 171 13.76 -5.95 5.27
N LYS A 172 15.04 -5.64 4.97
CA LYS A 172 16.09 -5.49 6.01
C LYS A 172 15.76 -4.32 6.95
N VAL A 173 15.37 -3.15 6.41
CA VAL A 173 14.98 -1.98 7.22
C VAL A 173 13.75 -2.30 8.09
N LEU A 174 12.72 -2.92 7.52
CA LEU A 174 11.50 -3.30 8.23
C LEU A 174 11.78 -4.34 9.33
N LYS A 175 12.60 -5.35 9.05
CA LYS A 175 13.02 -6.35 10.05
C LYS A 175 13.77 -5.71 11.22
N HIS A 176 14.64 -4.75 10.93
CA HIS A 176 15.36 -4.00 11.97
C HIS A 176 14.41 -3.15 12.81
N LEU A 177 13.48 -2.43 12.19
CA LEU A 177 12.50 -1.58 12.88
C LEU A 177 11.59 -2.39 13.81
N PHE A 178 10.98 -3.46 13.31
CA PHE A 178 10.02 -4.26 14.07
C PHE A 178 10.66 -5.31 14.98
N LYS A 179 11.99 -5.55 14.88
CA LYS A 179 12.74 -6.58 15.62
C LYS A 179 12.19 -8.00 15.44
N THR A 180 11.55 -8.27 14.31
CA THR A 180 10.90 -9.54 13.96
C THR A 180 10.81 -9.68 12.44
N LYS A 181 9.98 -10.60 11.93
CA LYS A 181 9.76 -10.73 10.48
C LYS A 181 9.24 -9.41 9.89
N SER A 182 9.66 -9.10 8.67
CA SER A 182 9.16 -7.97 7.90
C SER A 182 7.64 -8.09 7.67
N PRO A 183 6.88 -6.98 7.62
CA PRO A 183 5.62 -6.91 6.92
C PRO A 183 5.75 -7.40 5.48
N ALA A 184 4.61 -7.74 4.84
CA ALA A 184 4.58 -8.03 3.41
C ALA A 184 5.03 -6.82 2.60
N VAL A 185 5.77 -7.07 1.51
CA VAL A 185 6.25 -6.04 0.57
C VAL A 185 5.65 -6.30 -0.80
N LEU A 186 4.91 -5.32 -1.31
CA LEU A 186 4.36 -5.32 -2.67
C LEU A 186 5.27 -4.51 -3.60
N TYR A 187 5.22 -4.83 -4.88
CA TYR A 187 5.77 -3.99 -5.94
C TYR A 187 4.64 -3.33 -6.73
N GLY A 188 4.72 -2.01 -6.93
CA GLY A 188 3.67 -1.19 -7.56
C GLY A 188 4.21 -0.29 -8.68
N GLY A 189 5.18 -0.72 -9.46
CA GLY A 189 5.70 0.05 -10.58
C GLY A 189 5.34 -0.54 -11.93
N SER A 190 4.32 0.02 -12.62
CA SER A 190 3.92 -0.37 -14.00
C SER A 190 3.80 -1.89 -14.20
N VAL A 191 3.10 -2.58 -13.30
CA VAL A 191 2.83 -4.03 -13.41
C VAL A 191 1.55 -4.27 -14.20
N ASP A 192 1.64 -5.15 -15.18
CA ASP A 192 0.50 -5.62 -15.97
C ASP A 192 0.64 -7.10 -16.35
N GLY A 193 -0.34 -7.63 -17.10
CA GLY A 193 -0.36 -9.04 -17.52
C GLY A 193 0.81 -9.44 -18.44
N SER A 194 1.45 -8.49 -19.11
CA SER A 194 2.56 -8.78 -20.05
C SER A 194 3.92 -8.89 -19.33
N ASN A 195 4.08 -8.25 -18.15
CA ASN A 195 5.36 -8.19 -17.46
C ASN A 195 5.38 -8.85 -16.06
N VAL A 196 4.22 -9.21 -15.49
CA VAL A 196 4.12 -9.80 -14.15
C VAL A 196 4.98 -11.05 -13.96
N GLU A 197 5.15 -11.85 -15.01
CA GLU A 197 5.96 -13.06 -15.01
C GLU A 197 7.44 -12.79 -14.65
N MET A 198 7.97 -11.61 -14.99
CA MET A 198 9.35 -11.21 -14.66
C MET A 198 9.59 -11.06 -13.15
N PHE A 199 8.53 -10.79 -12.39
CA PHE A 199 8.61 -10.44 -10.98
C PHE A 199 8.26 -11.59 -10.03
N LYS A 200 7.60 -12.66 -10.53
CA LYS A 200 7.10 -13.78 -9.70
C LYS A 200 8.19 -14.54 -8.96
N ASP A 201 9.41 -14.58 -9.52
CA ASP A 201 10.54 -15.32 -8.96
C ASP A 201 11.36 -14.49 -7.94
N ILE A 202 10.97 -13.23 -7.69
CA ILE A 202 11.64 -12.37 -6.72
C ILE A 202 11.08 -12.69 -5.33
N ARG A 203 11.85 -13.42 -4.51
CA ARG A 203 11.43 -13.91 -3.17
C ARG A 203 10.99 -12.81 -2.21
N GLU A 204 11.51 -11.62 -2.38
CA GLU A 204 11.25 -10.48 -1.51
C GLU A 204 9.96 -9.75 -1.85
N ILE A 205 9.29 -10.10 -2.94
CA ILE A 205 7.99 -9.55 -3.34
C ILE A 205 6.90 -10.52 -2.90
N ASP A 206 5.99 -10.03 -2.05
CA ASP A 206 4.87 -10.81 -1.51
C ASP A 206 3.57 -10.58 -2.32
N GLY A 207 3.60 -9.73 -3.35
CA GLY A 207 2.47 -9.40 -4.22
C GLY A 207 2.66 -8.08 -4.95
N PHE A 208 1.57 -7.58 -5.55
CA PHE A 208 1.60 -6.40 -6.41
C PHE A 208 0.56 -5.37 -5.98
N LEU A 209 0.85 -4.08 -6.24
CA LEU A 209 -0.09 -2.97 -6.25
C LEU A 209 -0.22 -2.50 -7.71
N ILE A 210 -1.45 -2.54 -8.26
CA ILE A 210 -1.75 -2.31 -9.68
C ILE A 210 -2.76 -1.17 -9.80
#